data_ddaea12891c87033c46788bc1b4bf611
#
_entry.id   ddaea12891c87033c46788bc1b4bf611
#
_cell.length_a   1.000
_cell.length_b   1.000
_cell.length_c   1.000
_cell.angle_alpha   90.00
_cell.angle_beta   90.00
_cell.angle_gamma   90.00
#
_symmetry.space_group_name_H-M   'P 1'
#
loop_
_entity.id
_entity.type
_entity.pdbx_description
1 polymer ?
#
loop_
_entity_poly.entity_id
_entity_poly.type
_entity_poly.pdbx_seq_one_letter_code
_entity_poly.pdbx_strand_id
1 'polypeptide(L)'
;MFLTPADRVREFEERGWWRGESVDALTRRAVSQGGSSEALVDPFNRKSLDGRDPERLTWEALDERVDRLASVLLSEGLRKDDIVLAQLPNTIDAVLLFLACARLGAVLSPVAMPYRAHELEFIVDKLAPRFFVTVAAFAGFDHAEQGRAIAATPGGPQLLLFAEGADGLYERAASAEPARTWDHVAANPVAGGEVLTVCWTSGTESRPKGVP
;
A
#
# COMPACT_ATOMS: atom_id res chain seq x y z
N MET A 1 -11.41 -6.79 -7.09
CA MET A 1 -11.51 -8.30 -7.07
C MET A 1 -12.42 -8.77 -5.92
N PHE A 2 -13.38 -9.68 -6.19
CA PHE A 2 -14.19 -10.33 -5.16
C PHE A 2 -13.73 -11.78 -4.97
N LEU A 3 -13.48 -12.20 -3.73
CA LEU A 3 -13.21 -13.60 -3.36
C LEU A 3 -14.41 -14.24 -2.63
N THR A 4 -15.25 -13.43 -2.00
CA THR A 4 -16.47 -13.89 -1.35
C THR A 4 -17.59 -14.08 -2.38
N PRO A 5 -18.30 -15.22 -2.40
CA PRO A 5 -19.44 -15.46 -3.28
C PRO A 5 -20.53 -14.38 -3.17
N ALA A 6 -21.13 -14.00 -4.29
CA ALA A 6 -22.07 -12.87 -4.35
C ALA A 6 -23.32 -13.02 -3.46
N ASP A 7 -23.78 -14.26 -3.24
CA ASP A 7 -24.87 -14.58 -2.32
C ASP A 7 -24.48 -14.32 -0.85
N ARG A 8 -23.23 -14.62 -0.48
CA ARG A 8 -22.69 -14.33 0.85
C ARG A 8 -22.47 -12.84 1.06
N VAL A 9 -21.98 -12.11 0.04
CA VAL A 9 -21.87 -10.65 0.10
C VAL A 9 -23.24 -10.04 0.41
N ARG A 10 -24.28 -10.42 -0.37
CA ARG A 10 -25.64 -9.92 -0.13
C ARG A 10 -26.15 -10.26 1.28
N GLU A 11 -25.96 -11.49 1.73
CA GLU A 11 -26.35 -11.90 3.09
C GLU A 11 -25.71 -11.00 4.15
N PHE A 12 -24.41 -10.70 4.02
CA PHE A 12 -23.67 -9.89 4.99
C PHE A 12 -24.11 -8.42 4.97
N GLU A 13 -24.43 -7.89 3.79
CA GLU A 13 -24.97 -6.54 3.64
C GLU A 13 -26.39 -6.43 4.20
N GLU A 14 -27.29 -7.37 3.91
CA GLU A 14 -28.65 -7.42 4.43
C GLU A 14 -28.69 -7.53 5.96
N ARG A 15 -27.73 -8.26 6.56
CA ARG A 15 -27.56 -8.36 8.01
C ARG A 15 -26.88 -7.13 8.63
N GLY A 16 -26.41 -6.17 7.83
CA GLY A 16 -25.66 -5.00 8.28
C GLY A 16 -24.25 -5.31 8.82
N TRP A 17 -23.71 -6.49 8.54
CA TRP A 17 -22.34 -6.86 8.91
C TRP A 17 -21.30 -6.21 7.99
N TRP A 18 -21.63 -6.07 6.72
CA TRP A 18 -20.86 -5.31 5.76
C TRP A 18 -21.63 -4.07 5.32
N ARG A 19 -20.93 -2.96 5.14
CA ARG A 19 -21.56 -1.68 4.81
C ARG A 19 -21.48 -1.31 3.33
N GLY A 20 -20.91 -2.13 2.47
CA GLY A 20 -20.78 -1.82 1.06
C GLY A 20 -19.87 -0.62 0.72
N GLU A 21 -19.36 0.10 1.73
CA GLU A 21 -18.53 1.30 1.59
C GLU A 21 -17.05 0.93 1.56
N SER A 22 -16.31 1.43 0.57
CA SER A 22 -14.88 1.16 0.46
C SER A 22 -14.06 1.95 1.48
N VAL A 23 -12.82 1.49 1.77
CA VAL A 23 -11.89 2.20 2.66
C VAL A 23 -11.57 3.60 2.12
N ASP A 24 -11.43 3.77 0.79
CA ASP A 24 -11.23 5.11 0.21
C ASP A 24 -12.43 6.03 0.46
N ALA A 25 -13.67 5.54 0.33
CA ALA A 25 -14.86 6.33 0.63
C ALA A 25 -14.91 6.74 2.11
N LEU A 26 -14.57 5.82 3.03
CA LEU A 26 -14.46 6.10 4.46
C LEU A 26 -13.38 7.17 4.73
N THR A 27 -12.21 7.05 4.10
CA THR A 27 -11.11 8.01 4.24
C THR A 27 -11.52 9.39 3.74
N ARG A 28 -12.12 9.51 2.56
CA ARG A 28 -12.59 10.80 2.03
C ARG A 28 -13.66 11.45 2.91
N ARG A 29 -14.53 10.66 3.51
CA ARG A 29 -15.48 11.17 4.50
C ARG A 29 -14.76 11.71 5.74
N ALA A 30 -13.75 11.00 6.25
CA ALA A 30 -12.94 11.48 7.37
C ALA A 30 -12.18 12.77 7.02
N VAL A 31 -11.62 12.88 5.82
CA VAL A 31 -10.97 14.10 5.30
C VAL A 31 -11.95 15.27 5.29
N SER A 32 -13.17 15.08 4.76
CA SER A 32 -14.19 16.15 4.69
C SER A 32 -14.64 16.65 6.07
N GLN A 33 -14.52 15.83 7.11
CA GLN A 33 -14.87 16.16 8.49
C GLN A 33 -13.68 16.69 9.30
N GLY A 34 -12.48 16.16 9.03
CA GLY A 34 -11.26 16.45 9.79
C GLY A 34 -10.52 17.70 9.33
N GLY A 35 -10.55 18.01 8.02
CA GLY A 35 -9.91 19.19 7.44
C GLY A 35 -8.46 19.38 7.89
N SER A 36 -8.18 20.52 8.51
CA SER A 36 -6.85 20.89 9.02
C SER A 36 -6.48 20.26 10.37
N SER A 37 -7.34 19.41 10.97
CA SER A 37 -6.98 18.70 12.20
C SER A 37 -5.97 17.59 11.94
N GLU A 38 -5.23 17.19 12.98
CA GLU A 38 -4.22 16.13 12.89
C GLU A 38 -4.86 14.78 12.57
N ALA A 39 -4.34 14.10 11.54
CA ALA A 39 -4.81 12.81 11.09
C ALA A 39 -3.81 11.70 11.39
N LEU A 40 -2.52 11.96 11.21
CA LEU A 40 -1.49 10.92 11.23
C LEU A 40 -0.17 11.48 11.79
N VAL A 41 0.49 10.70 12.62
CA VAL A 41 1.76 11.07 13.27
C VAL A 41 2.74 9.93 13.15
N ASP A 42 3.96 10.21 12.71
CA ASP A 42 5.04 9.24 12.71
C ASP A 42 5.46 8.84 14.14
N PRO A 43 6.07 7.66 14.29
CA PRO A 43 6.70 7.29 15.55
C PRO A 43 7.83 8.28 15.88
N PHE A 44 7.90 8.69 17.15
CA PHE A 44 8.87 9.69 17.62
C PHE A 44 10.33 9.32 17.35
N ASN A 45 10.62 8.04 17.21
CA ASN A 45 11.95 7.49 16.94
C ASN A 45 12.22 7.19 15.46
N ARG A 46 11.40 7.71 14.52
CA ARG A 46 11.55 7.48 13.07
C ARG A 46 12.98 7.71 12.58
N LYS A 47 13.62 8.79 13.06
CA LYS A 47 14.99 9.12 12.69
C LYS A 47 16.01 8.01 12.98
N SER A 48 15.83 7.25 14.04
CA SER A 48 16.68 6.11 14.37
C SER A 48 16.36 4.84 13.56
N LEU A 49 15.21 4.78 12.92
CA LEU A 49 14.75 3.62 12.13
C LEU A 49 15.14 3.71 10.67
N ASP A 50 14.88 4.85 10.02
CA ASP A 50 15.08 5.06 8.58
C ASP A 50 15.85 6.35 8.23
N GLY A 51 16.29 7.12 9.22
CA GLY A 51 17.06 8.37 9.06
C GLY A 51 16.21 9.61 8.85
N ARG A 52 14.89 9.51 8.69
CA ARG A 52 13.99 10.63 8.45
C ARG A 52 13.46 11.22 9.76
N ASP A 53 13.26 12.52 9.77
CA ASP A 53 12.59 13.17 10.90
C ASP A 53 11.11 12.79 10.95
N PRO A 54 10.51 12.61 12.14
CA PRO A 54 9.09 12.32 12.27
C PRO A 54 8.23 13.47 11.72
N GLU A 55 7.18 13.12 11.00
CA GLU A 55 6.21 14.06 10.43
C GLU A 55 4.85 13.96 11.12
N ARG A 56 4.03 14.99 10.93
CA ARG A 56 2.62 15.04 11.30
C ARG A 56 1.82 15.54 10.10
N LEU A 57 0.73 14.87 9.79
CA LEU A 57 -0.15 15.24 8.69
C LEU A 57 -1.53 15.60 9.21
N THR A 58 -2.12 16.63 8.64
CA THR A 58 -3.57 16.88 8.73
C THR A 58 -4.31 15.94 7.78
N TRP A 59 -5.64 15.85 7.91
CA TRP A 59 -6.48 15.09 6.98
C TRP A 59 -6.36 15.58 5.54
N GLU A 60 -6.30 16.90 5.33
CA GLU A 60 -6.10 17.50 4.01
C GLU A 60 -4.73 17.12 3.42
N ALA A 61 -3.66 17.24 4.21
CA ALA A 61 -2.31 16.90 3.77
C ALA A 61 -2.16 15.38 3.50
N LEU A 62 -2.83 14.56 4.29
CA LEU A 62 -2.88 13.11 4.06
C LEU A 62 -3.53 12.80 2.71
N ASP A 63 -4.70 13.39 2.43
CA ASP A 63 -5.45 13.15 1.18
C ASP A 63 -4.66 13.60 -0.05
N GLU A 64 -4.05 14.79 0.02
CA GLU A 64 -3.18 15.30 -1.05
C GLU A 64 -2.00 14.37 -1.32
N ARG A 65 -1.31 13.88 -0.28
CA ARG A 65 -0.18 12.96 -0.45
C ARG A 65 -0.63 11.60 -1.01
N VAL A 66 -1.78 11.10 -0.60
CA VAL A 66 -2.38 9.88 -1.15
C VAL A 66 -2.67 10.04 -2.64
N ASP A 67 -3.26 11.17 -3.07
CA ASP A 67 -3.52 11.44 -4.49
C ASP A 67 -2.24 11.50 -5.33
N ARG A 68 -1.24 12.19 -4.83
CA ARG A 68 0.06 12.30 -5.51
C ARG A 68 0.75 10.94 -5.64
N LEU A 69 0.79 10.14 -4.56
CA LEU A 69 1.35 8.80 -4.60
C LEU A 69 0.56 7.89 -5.56
N ALA A 70 -0.77 7.94 -5.51
CA ALA A 70 -1.63 7.19 -6.43
C ALA A 70 -1.36 7.55 -7.89
N SER A 71 -1.17 8.84 -8.21
CA SER A 71 -0.79 9.31 -9.55
C SER A 71 0.54 8.71 -10.02
N VAL A 72 1.55 8.64 -9.14
CA VAL A 72 2.83 7.98 -9.46
C VAL A 72 2.61 6.50 -9.75
N LEU A 73 1.90 5.78 -8.89
CA LEU A 73 1.64 4.35 -9.09
C LEU A 73 0.90 4.08 -10.41
N LEU A 74 -0.07 4.92 -10.79
CA LEU A 74 -0.74 4.85 -12.09
C LEU A 74 0.22 5.10 -13.26
N SER A 75 1.15 6.05 -13.14
CA SER A 75 2.13 6.36 -14.18
C SER A 75 3.11 5.19 -14.39
N GLU A 76 3.41 4.43 -13.33
CA GLU A 76 4.17 3.17 -13.39
C GLU A 76 3.34 1.99 -13.93
N GLY A 77 2.06 2.21 -14.18
CA GLY A 77 1.19 1.24 -14.81
C GLY A 77 0.40 0.36 -13.84
N LEU A 78 0.26 0.75 -12.55
CA LEU A 78 -0.67 0.07 -11.63
C LEU A 78 -2.09 0.12 -12.17
N ARG A 79 -2.82 -0.96 -12.00
CA ARG A 79 -4.23 -1.07 -12.39
C ARG A 79 -5.04 -1.63 -11.23
N LYS A 80 -6.35 -1.47 -11.32
CA LYS A 80 -7.28 -2.13 -10.39
C LYS A 80 -7.01 -3.64 -10.39
N ASP A 81 -7.10 -4.25 -9.21
CA ASP A 81 -6.83 -5.68 -8.94
C ASP A 81 -5.35 -6.12 -9.05
N ASP A 82 -4.42 -5.23 -9.48
CA ASP A 82 -2.99 -5.52 -9.38
C ASP A 82 -2.58 -5.66 -7.91
N ILE A 83 -1.56 -6.49 -7.65
CA ILE A 83 -1.04 -6.72 -6.30
C ILE A 83 0.23 -5.89 -6.09
N VAL A 84 0.29 -5.21 -4.95
CA VAL A 84 1.46 -4.47 -4.48
C VAL A 84 2.00 -5.16 -3.23
N LEU A 85 3.16 -5.79 -3.32
CA LEU A 85 3.89 -6.31 -2.16
C LEU A 85 4.58 -5.14 -1.45
N ALA A 86 4.38 -5.01 -0.14
CA ALA A 86 4.95 -3.90 0.62
C ALA A 86 5.74 -4.40 1.84
N GLN A 87 7.01 -4.02 1.92
CA GLN A 87 7.85 -4.21 3.10
C GLN A 87 8.24 -2.85 3.65
N LEU A 88 7.35 -2.26 4.43
CA LEU A 88 7.49 -0.92 4.99
C LEU A 88 7.42 -0.92 6.51
N PRO A 89 8.20 -0.07 7.19
CA PRO A 89 8.05 0.14 8.63
C PRO A 89 6.72 0.84 8.94
N ASN A 90 6.32 0.79 10.22
CA ASN A 90 5.11 1.47 10.71
C ASN A 90 5.32 2.99 10.75
N THR A 91 5.33 3.61 9.59
CA THR A 91 5.48 5.06 9.37
C THR A 91 4.33 5.58 8.53
N ILE A 92 4.26 6.89 8.36
CA ILE A 92 3.32 7.57 7.47
C ILE A 92 3.34 6.95 6.06
N ASP A 93 4.50 6.55 5.55
CA ASP A 93 4.66 5.99 4.20
C ASP A 93 3.86 4.70 4.00
N ALA A 94 3.79 3.83 5.01
CA ALA A 94 2.98 2.61 4.95
C ALA A 94 1.49 2.92 4.84
N VAL A 95 1.01 3.93 5.57
CA VAL A 95 -0.39 4.37 5.52
C VAL A 95 -0.70 5.03 4.17
N LEU A 96 0.20 5.88 3.67
CA LEU A 96 0.06 6.50 2.35
C LEU A 96 -0.08 5.44 1.25
N LEU A 97 0.79 4.42 1.26
CA LEU A 97 0.71 3.33 0.27
C LEU A 97 -0.59 2.53 0.40
N PHE A 98 -1.01 2.20 1.64
CA PHE A 98 -2.26 1.49 1.89
C PHE A 98 -3.47 2.27 1.32
N LEU A 99 -3.55 3.56 1.61
CA LEU A 99 -4.66 4.40 1.15
C LEU A 99 -4.60 4.66 -0.37
N ALA A 100 -3.41 4.78 -0.96
CA ALA A 100 -3.25 4.89 -2.40
C ALA A 100 -3.71 3.61 -3.12
N CYS A 101 -3.35 2.42 -2.61
CA CYS A 101 -3.85 1.15 -3.13
C CYS A 101 -5.38 1.05 -2.99
N ALA A 102 -5.93 1.41 -1.83
CA ALA A 102 -7.39 1.43 -1.61
C ALA A 102 -8.12 2.35 -2.60
N ARG A 103 -7.57 3.55 -2.88
CA ARG A 103 -8.09 4.51 -3.85
C ARG A 103 -8.08 3.98 -5.28
N LEU A 104 -7.03 3.27 -5.65
CA LEU A 104 -6.86 2.71 -7.00
C LEU A 104 -7.53 1.36 -7.20
N GLY A 105 -8.04 0.73 -6.14
CA GLY A 105 -8.59 -0.63 -6.19
C GLY A 105 -7.51 -1.70 -6.37
N ALA A 106 -6.26 -1.40 -6.05
CA ALA A 106 -5.17 -2.37 -6.01
C ALA A 106 -5.16 -3.13 -4.68
N VAL A 107 -4.62 -4.33 -4.68
CA VAL A 107 -4.53 -5.19 -3.49
C VAL A 107 -3.16 -5.01 -2.84
N LEU A 108 -3.11 -4.55 -1.60
CA LEU A 108 -1.87 -4.44 -0.85
C LEU A 108 -1.55 -5.77 -0.13
N SER A 109 -0.32 -6.25 -0.27
CA SER A 109 0.19 -7.39 0.51
C SER A 109 1.33 -6.91 1.43
N PRO A 110 1.02 -6.52 2.68
CA PRO A 110 2.05 -6.09 3.62
C PRO A 110 2.81 -7.29 4.19
N VAL A 111 4.13 -7.14 4.30
CA VAL A 111 5.00 -8.14 4.93
C VAL A 111 5.89 -7.51 5.99
N ALA A 112 6.29 -8.31 6.98
CA ALA A 112 7.09 -7.84 8.09
C ALA A 112 8.52 -7.44 7.68
N MET A 113 9.07 -6.39 8.28
CA MET A 113 10.44 -5.92 8.02
C MET A 113 11.54 -6.98 8.22
N PRO A 114 11.42 -7.97 9.15
CA PRO A 114 12.40 -9.04 9.29
C PRO A 114 12.41 -10.08 8.16
N TYR A 115 11.41 -10.11 7.25
CA TYR A 115 11.40 -11.07 6.15
C TYR A 115 12.60 -10.85 5.22
N ARG A 116 13.18 -11.96 4.75
CA ARG A 116 14.37 -11.97 3.89
C ARG A 116 14.04 -12.70 2.57
N ALA A 117 15.06 -12.97 1.77
CA ALA A 117 14.91 -13.56 0.45
C ALA A 117 14.00 -14.81 0.45
N HIS A 118 14.19 -15.70 1.43
CA HIS A 118 13.42 -16.96 1.49
C HIS A 118 11.90 -16.75 1.56
N GLU A 119 11.43 -15.85 2.46
CA GLU A 119 10.01 -15.56 2.62
C GLU A 119 9.50 -14.73 1.43
N LEU A 120 10.29 -13.75 0.98
CA LEU A 120 9.89 -12.84 -0.09
C LEU A 120 9.79 -13.54 -1.44
N GLU A 121 10.73 -14.41 -1.80
CA GLU A 121 10.68 -15.19 -3.03
C GLU A 121 9.45 -16.10 -3.07
N PHE A 122 9.14 -16.77 -1.94
CA PHE A 122 7.94 -17.58 -1.83
C PHE A 122 6.66 -16.75 -2.02
N ILE A 123 6.59 -15.57 -1.42
CA ILE A 123 5.43 -14.67 -1.53
C ILE A 123 5.29 -14.15 -2.96
N VAL A 124 6.39 -13.74 -3.59
CA VAL A 124 6.43 -13.27 -4.98
C VAL A 124 5.97 -14.38 -5.94
N ASP A 125 6.45 -15.61 -5.76
CA ASP A 125 6.00 -16.77 -6.56
C ASP A 125 4.48 -17.01 -6.43
N LYS A 126 3.91 -16.82 -5.23
CA LYS A 126 2.49 -17.04 -4.97
C LYS A 126 1.57 -15.94 -5.47
N LEU A 127 1.98 -14.69 -5.33
CA LEU A 127 1.14 -13.53 -5.61
C LEU A 127 1.39 -12.94 -7.00
N ALA A 128 2.57 -13.16 -7.60
CA ALA A 128 3.02 -12.46 -8.81
C ALA A 128 2.74 -10.96 -8.74
N PRO A 129 3.24 -10.23 -7.69
CA PRO A 129 2.91 -8.84 -7.49
C PRO A 129 3.48 -7.98 -8.62
N ARG A 130 2.73 -6.95 -9.01
CA ARG A 130 3.21 -5.98 -10.00
C ARG A 130 4.37 -5.14 -9.45
N PHE A 131 4.24 -4.68 -8.21
CA PHE A 131 5.27 -3.91 -7.54
C PHE A 131 5.73 -4.56 -6.24
N PHE A 132 7.01 -4.38 -5.94
CA PHE A 132 7.55 -4.50 -4.61
C PHE A 132 7.96 -3.13 -4.11
N VAL A 133 7.30 -2.65 -3.05
CA VAL A 133 7.55 -1.33 -2.47
C VAL A 133 8.25 -1.50 -1.13
N THR A 134 9.40 -0.84 -0.96
CA THR A 134 10.17 -0.89 0.30
C THR A 134 10.88 0.44 0.56
N VAL A 135 11.65 0.52 1.63
CA VAL A 135 12.54 1.65 1.97
C VAL A 135 13.98 1.37 1.53
N ALA A 136 14.83 2.39 1.49
CA ALA A 136 16.24 2.19 1.18
C ALA A 136 16.95 1.35 2.26
N ALA A 137 16.82 1.77 3.52
CA ALA A 137 17.39 1.07 4.67
C ALA A 137 16.46 1.17 5.88
N PHE A 138 16.53 0.19 6.77
CA PHE A 138 15.79 0.19 8.03
C PHE A 138 16.56 -0.62 9.08
N ALA A 139 16.75 -0.03 10.28
CA ALA A 139 17.44 -0.66 11.40
C ALA A 139 18.80 -1.28 11.01
N GLY A 140 19.57 -0.59 10.15
CA GLY A 140 20.90 -1.03 9.70
C GLY A 140 20.91 -2.08 8.59
N PHE A 141 19.75 -2.49 8.05
CA PHE A 141 19.66 -3.43 6.95
C PHE A 141 19.34 -2.70 5.63
N ASP A 142 20.05 -3.07 4.52
CA ASP A 142 19.81 -2.54 3.17
C ASP A 142 18.63 -3.26 2.51
N HIS A 143 17.45 -2.65 2.60
CA HIS A 143 16.24 -3.15 1.97
C HIS A 143 16.20 -2.88 0.47
N ALA A 144 16.91 -1.85 0.00
CA ALA A 144 17.00 -1.55 -1.43
C ALA A 144 17.81 -2.63 -2.18
N GLU A 145 18.92 -3.11 -1.60
CA GLU A 145 19.69 -4.22 -2.18
C GLU A 145 18.84 -5.50 -2.23
N GLN A 146 18.18 -5.86 -1.13
CA GLN A 146 17.24 -6.98 -1.09
C GLN A 146 16.14 -6.83 -2.15
N GLY A 147 15.56 -5.64 -2.26
CA GLY A 147 14.50 -5.34 -3.25
C GLY A 147 14.99 -5.52 -4.68
N ARG A 148 16.20 -5.06 -5.00
CA ARG A 148 16.82 -5.26 -6.33
C ARG A 148 17.04 -6.75 -6.63
N ALA A 149 17.49 -7.53 -5.64
CA ALA A 149 17.67 -8.98 -5.80
C ALA A 149 16.33 -9.68 -6.10
N ILE A 150 15.27 -9.34 -5.38
CA ILE A 150 13.91 -9.89 -5.61
C ILE A 150 13.38 -9.46 -6.99
N ALA A 151 13.53 -8.21 -7.38
CA ALA A 151 13.08 -7.71 -8.68
C ALA A 151 13.81 -8.36 -9.86
N ALA A 152 15.06 -8.77 -9.67
CA ALA A 152 15.87 -9.44 -10.70
C ALA A 152 15.52 -10.94 -10.89
N THR A 153 14.66 -11.52 -10.06
CA THR A 153 14.23 -12.91 -10.26
C THR A 153 13.34 -13.04 -11.51
N PRO A 154 13.31 -14.20 -12.18
CA PRO A 154 12.42 -14.40 -13.33
C PRO A 154 10.95 -14.15 -12.95
N GLY A 155 10.30 -13.21 -13.63
CA GLY A 155 8.94 -12.79 -13.28
C GLY A 155 8.82 -11.94 -12.01
N GLY A 156 9.94 -11.44 -11.50
CA GLY A 156 9.98 -10.56 -10.32
C GLY A 156 9.24 -9.23 -10.52
N PRO A 157 8.77 -8.62 -9.43
CA PRO A 157 8.05 -7.35 -9.46
C PRO A 157 8.96 -6.17 -9.80
N GLN A 158 8.39 -5.10 -10.33
CA GLN A 158 9.10 -3.83 -10.41
C GLN A 158 9.32 -3.27 -9.00
N LEU A 159 10.57 -2.90 -8.68
CA LEU A 159 10.92 -2.29 -7.40
C LEU A 159 10.59 -0.80 -7.39
N LEU A 160 9.92 -0.35 -6.34
CA LEU A 160 9.73 1.07 -6.02
C LEU A 160 10.24 1.35 -4.60
N LEU A 161 10.94 2.46 -4.41
CA LEU A 161 11.56 2.79 -3.13
C LEU A 161 11.00 4.09 -2.54
N PHE A 162 10.57 4.05 -1.28
CA PHE A 162 10.48 5.25 -0.46
C PHE A 162 11.91 5.68 -0.08
N ALA A 163 12.49 6.52 -0.92
CA ALA A 163 13.85 7.01 -0.82
C ALA A 163 13.93 8.45 -1.34
N GLU A 164 14.99 9.15 -0.96
CA GLU A 164 15.36 10.44 -1.53
C GLU A 164 15.96 10.25 -2.94
N GLY A 165 15.94 11.32 -3.74
CA GLY A 165 16.48 11.34 -5.10
C GLY A 165 15.42 11.17 -6.18
N ALA A 166 15.76 11.56 -7.41
CA ALA A 166 14.80 11.68 -8.52
C ALA A 166 14.00 10.40 -8.83
N ASP A 167 14.57 9.23 -8.56
CA ASP A 167 13.90 7.94 -8.78
C ASP A 167 13.10 7.47 -7.54
N GLY A 168 13.26 8.16 -6.39
CA GLY A 168 12.56 7.86 -5.16
C GLY A 168 11.10 8.32 -5.18
N LEU A 169 10.24 7.61 -4.44
CA LEU A 169 8.81 7.92 -4.38
C LEU A 169 8.53 9.28 -3.74
N TYR A 170 9.43 9.80 -2.87
CA TYR A 170 9.20 11.10 -2.21
C TYR A 170 9.17 12.25 -3.22
N GLU A 171 10.22 12.42 -4.04
CA GLU A 171 10.31 13.50 -5.03
C GLU A 171 9.33 13.30 -6.18
N ARG A 172 9.13 12.06 -6.59
CA ARG A 172 8.18 11.72 -7.65
C ARG A 172 6.75 12.06 -7.22
N ALA A 173 6.36 11.72 -5.99
CA ALA A 173 5.05 12.07 -5.46
C ALA A 173 4.92 13.59 -5.25
N ALA A 174 5.97 14.28 -4.77
CA ALA A 174 5.93 15.73 -4.59
C ALA A 174 5.69 16.49 -5.91
N SER A 175 6.18 15.97 -7.04
CA SER A 175 6.02 16.58 -8.38
C SER A 175 4.84 16.04 -9.20
N ALA A 176 4.11 15.04 -8.68
CA ALA A 176 3.03 14.40 -9.43
C ALA A 176 1.75 15.25 -9.48
N GLU A 177 1.07 15.21 -10.62
CA GLU A 177 -0.25 15.84 -10.83
C GLU A 177 -1.36 14.81 -10.55
N PRO A 178 -2.31 15.09 -9.62
CA PRO A 178 -3.31 14.12 -9.18
C PRO A 178 -4.44 13.85 -10.19
N ALA A 179 -4.58 14.63 -11.27
CA ALA A 179 -5.71 14.53 -12.19
C ALA A 179 -5.99 13.12 -12.69
N ARG A 180 -4.95 12.35 -13.03
CA ARG A 180 -5.08 10.96 -13.51
C ARG A 180 -5.69 10.01 -12.47
N THR A 181 -5.51 10.29 -11.19
CA THR A 181 -6.08 9.49 -10.11
C THR A 181 -7.60 9.51 -10.18
N TRP A 182 -8.19 10.67 -10.35
CA TRP A 182 -9.65 10.83 -10.37
C TRP A 182 -10.30 10.23 -11.61
N ASP A 183 -9.67 10.34 -12.78
CA ASP A 183 -10.13 9.67 -14.00
C ASP A 183 -10.14 8.15 -13.82
N HIS A 184 -9.08 7.60 -13.21
CA HIS A 184 -9.00 6.17 -12.89
C HIS A 184 -10.09 5.74 -11.90
N VAL A 185 -10.25 6.46 -10.80
CA VAL A 185 -11.26 6.16 -9.75
C VAL A 185 -12.68 6.17 -10.34
N ALA A 186 -13.00 7.14 -11.19
CA ALA A 186 -14.30 7.23 -11.85
C ALA A 186 -14.56 6.05 -12.81
N ALA A 187 -13.51 5.61 -13.52
CA ALA A 187 -13.60 4.48 -14.45
C ALA A 187 -13.57 3.10 -13.76
N ASN A 188 -13.04 3.02 -12.52
CA ASN A 188 -12.79 1.77 -11.80
C ASN A 188 -13.33 1.84 -10.36
N PRO A 189 -14.66 1.94 -10.16
CA PRO A 189 -15.23 2.03 -8.81
C PRO A 189 -14.86 0.80 -7.96
N VAL A 190 -14.60 1.02 -6.68
CA VAL A 190 -14.25 -0.01 -5.69
C VAL A 190 -15.40 -0.19 -4.71
N ALA A 191 -15.90 -1.42 -4.60
CA ALA A 191 -16.95 -1.78 -3.63
C ALA A 191 -16.34 -2.23 -2.30
N GLY A 192 -17.08 -2.05 -1.21
CA GLY A 192 -16.64 -2.42 0.15
C GLY A 192 -16.37 -3.90 0.37
N GLY A 193 -16.93 -4.78 -0.48
CA GLY A 193 -16.69 -6.23 -0.41
C GLY A 193 -15.52 -6.72 -1.26
N GLU A 194 -14.78 -5.83 -1.94
CA GLU A 194 -13.61 -6.21 -2.71
C GLU A 194 -12.39 -6.43 -1.81
N VAL A 195 -11.50 -7.33 -2.22
CA VAL A 195 -10.24 -7.59 -1.49
C VAL A 195 -9.37 -6.34 -1.51
N LEU A 196 -8.98 -5.89 -0.33
CA LEU A 196 -8.10 -4.75 -0.14
C LEU A 196 -6.67 -5.17 0.23
N THR A 197 -6.54 -6.24 1.03
CA THR A 197 -5.25 -6.71 1.50
C THR A 197 -5.14 -8.22 1.46
N VAL A 198 -3.89 -8.71 1.30
CA VAL A 198 -3.53 -10.10 1.58
C VAL A 198 -2.47 -10.10 2.68
N CYS A 199 -2.86 -10.47 3.89
CA CYS A 199 -1.96 -10.55 5.04
C CYS A 199 -1.34 -11.94 5.17
N TRP A 200 -0.14 -12.03 5.77
CA TRP A 200 0.59 -13.27 5.92
C TRP A 200 0.68 -13.67 7.38
N THR A 201 0.33 -14.92 7.68
CA THR A 201 0.56 -15.49 9.00
C THR A 201 1.99 -16.02 9.08
N SER A 202 2.64 -15.84 10.24
CA SER A 202 3.88 -16.54 10.56
C SER A 202 3.55 -18.02 10.71
N GLY A 203 3.79 -18.82 9.67
CA GLY A 203 3.61 -20.27 9.74
C GLY A 203 4.52 -20.84 10.82
N THR A 204 3.94 -21.39 11.89
CA THR A 204 4.70 -22.01 13.00
C THR A 204 5.42 -23.30 12.56
N GLU A 205 5.12 -23.85 11.39
CA GLU A 205 5.65 -25.15 10.97
C GLU A 205 6.25 -25.21 9.55
N SER A 206 6.11 -24.20 8.67
CA SER A 206 6.83 -24.17 7.39
C SER A 206 6.71 -22.87 6.62
N ARG A 207 5.69 -22.65 5.82
CA ARG A 207 5.61 -21.50 4.88
C ARG A 207 4.53 -20.52 5.29
N PRO A 208 4.73 -19.21 5.08
CA PRO A 208 3.69 -18.21 5.33
C PRO A 208 2.38 -18.56 4.59
N LYS A 209 1.24 -18.31 5.21
CA LYS A 209 -0.09 -18.47 4.58
C LYS A 209 -0.69 -17.10 4.35
N GLY A 210 -1.04 -16.81 3.09
CA GLY A 210 -1.75 -15.58 2.72
C GLY A 210 -3.23 -15.68 3.07
N VAL A 211 -3.77 -14.64 3.71
CA VAL A 211 -5.18 -14.49 4.08
C VAL A 211 -5.67 -13.18 3.47
N PRO A 212 -6.66 -13.23 2.55
CA PRO A 212 -7.28 -12.04 1.95
C PRO A 212 -8.25 -11.34 2.90
#